data_ef30d986c4f618bbca0435654ce7ed97
#
_entry.id   ef30d986c4f618bbca0435654ce7ed97
#
_cell.length_a   1.000
_cell.length_b   1.000
_cell.length_c   1.000
_cell.angle_alpha   90.00
_cell.angle_beta   90.00
_cell.angle_gamma   90.00
#
_symmetry.space_group_name_H-M   'P 1'
#
loop_
_entity.id
_entity.type
_entity.pdbx_description
1 polymer ?
#
loop_
_entity_poly.entity_id
_entity_poly.type
_entity_poly.pdbx_seq_one_letter_code
_entity_poly.pdbx_strand_id
1 'polypeptide(L)'
;MKKKAFLSAGEAARALGVSVKTIQRWDVAGLIPVIRTATNQRRIPVEAIETILNTQRTRHRCAIYARVSSAKQGQAGKLVRQSERLEQVAFERGYEVVACIAEQASGLNEKRKGFWRLLRLIEQQAIDVVLIEDPDRLVRFGFSFLEECFG
;
A
#
# COMPACT_ATOMS: atom_id res chain seq x y z
N MET A 1 -8.28 7.35 35.22
CA MET A 1 -8.01 5.95 34.83
C MET A 1 -6.54 5.79 34.50
N LYS A 2 -5.82 4.89 35.19
CA LYS A 2 -4.43 4.60 34.83
C LYS A 2 -4.39 3.90 33.47
N LYS A 3 -3.78 4.50 32.43
CA LYS A 3 -3.50 3.83 31.18
C LYS A 3 -2.63 2.60 31.46
N LYS A 4 -3.04 1.42 30.99
CA LYS A 4 -2.20 0.22 31.08
C LYS A 4 -0.93 0.47 30.25
N ALA A 5 0.24 0.29 30.83
CA ALA A 5 1.51 0.40 30.12
C ALA A 5 1.82 -0.84 29.26
N PHE A 6 1.21 -1.98 29.60
CA PHE A 6 1.43 -3.25 28.93
C PHE A 6 0.12 -4.00 28.69
N LEU A 7 0.04 -4.68 27.55
CA LEU A 7 -1.05 -5.57 27.16
C LEU A 7 -0.62 -7.04 27.27
N SER A 8 -1.57 -7.91 27.56
CA SER A 8 -1.39 -9.35 27.37
C SER A 8 -1.37 -9.71 25.87
N ALA A 9 -0.90 -10.90 25.53
CA ALA A 9 -0.91 -11.36 24.13
C ALA A 9 -2.34 -11.38 23.53
N GLY A 10 -3.36 -11.69 24.32
CA GLY A 10 -4.76 -11.66 23.88
C GLY A 10 -5.30 -10.25 23.65
N GLU A 11 -4.94 -9.29 24.51
CA GLU A 11 -5.30 -7.87 24.34
C GLU A 11 -4.60 -7.25 23.13
N ALA A 12 -3.29 -7.53 22.95
CA ALA A 12 -2.53 -7.08 21.80
C ALA A 12 -3.07 -7.67 20.47
N ALA A 13 -3.41 -8.95 20.47
CA ALA A 13 -4.01 -9.62 19.30
C ALA A 13 -5.32 -8.96 18.89
N ARG A 14 -6.20 -8.65 19.84
CA ARG A 14 -7.46 -7.93 19.59
C ARG A 14 -7.22 -6.52 19.09
N ALA A 15 -6.28 -5.79 19.67
CA ALA A 15 -5.96 -4.42 19.27
C ALA A 15 -5.42 -4.35 17.82
N LEU A 16 -4.63 -5.35 17.40
CA LEU A 16 -4.04 -5.42 16.07
C LEU A 16 -4.90 -6.18 15.05
N GLY A 17 -6.03 -6.75 15.44
CA GLY A 17 -6.89 -7.53 14.54
C GLY A 17 -6.27 -8.85 14.07
N VAL A 18 -5.36 -9.44 14.85
CA VAL A 18 -4.65 -10.69 14.51
C VAL A 18 -4.91 -11.79 15.54
N SER A 19 -4.47 -13.03 15.24
CA SER A 19 -4.58 -14.12 16.21
C SER A 19 -3.47 -14.05 17.28
N VAL A 20 -3.75 -14.62 18.47
CA VAL A 20 -2.74 -14.77 19.51
C VAL A 20 -1.51 -15.55 19.02
N LYS A 21 -1.73 -16.54 18.16
CA LYS A 21 -0.65 -17.31 17.52
C LYS A 21 0.27 -16.43 16.66
N THR A 22 -0.29 -15.41 16.00
CA THR A 22 0.48 -14.42 15.26
C THR A 22 1.38 -13.60 16.18
N ILE A 23 0.87 -13.11 17.32
CA ILE A 23 1.66 -12.41 18.33
C ILE A 23 2.81 -13.29 18.85
N GLN A 24 2.55 -14.57 19.08
CA GLN A 24 3.59 -15.52 19.51
C GLN A 24 4.68 -15.72 18.45
N ARG A 25 4.31 -15.80 17.19
CA ARG A 25 5.26 -15.88 16.08
C ARG A 25 6.12 -14.62 15.96
N TRP A 26 5.52 -13.45 16.12
CA TRP A 26 6.23 -12.18 16.11
C TRP A 26 7.21 -12.03 17.29
N ASP A 27 6.83 -12.53 18.48
CA ASP A 27 7.73 -12.61 19.63
C ASP A 27 8.97 -13.48 19.31
N VAL A 28 8.76 -14.68 18.80
CA VAL A 28 9.86 -15.61 18.44
C VAL A 28 10.74 -15.03 17.31
N ALA A 29 10.14 -14.32 16.35
CA ALA A 29 10.86 -13.70 15.25
C ALA A 29 11.53 -12.37 15.63
N GLY A 30 11.34 -11.86 16.87
CA GLY A 30 11.87 -10.56 17.31
C GLY A 30 11.23 -9.35 16.62
N LEU A 31 10.04 -9.51 16.05
CA LEU A 31 9.31 -8.46 15.31
C LEU A 31 8.50 -7.53 16.22
N ILE A 32 8.29 -7.93 17.48
CA ILE A 32 7.56 -7.16 18.48
C ILE A 32 8.30 -7.25 19.83
N PRO A 33 8.47 -6.13 20.53
CA PRO A 33 9.08 -6.15 21.87
C PRO A 33 8.12 -6.85 22.86
N VAL A 34 8.61 -7.86 23.55
CA VAL A 34 7.85 -8.60 24.55
C VAL A 34 8.65 -8.70 25.85
N ILE A 35 8.01 -8.34 26.94
CA ILE A 35 8.55 -8.56 28.29
C ILE A 35 7.90 -9.82 28.87
N ARG A 36 8.69 -10.62 29.57
CA ARG A 36 8.19 -11.80 30.30
C ARG A 36 8.01 -11.50 31.78
N THR A 37 6.84 -11.82 32.31
CA THR A 37 6.63 -11.77 33.77
C THR A 37 7.37 -12.90 34.48
N ALA A 38 7.48 -12.84 35.80
CA ALA A 38 8.05 -13.93 36.61
C ALA A 38 7.34 -15.29 36.38
N THR A 39 6.08 -15.26 35.96
CA THR A 39 5.28 -16.44 35.57
C THR A 39 5.35 -16.75 34.09
N ASN A 40 6.36 -16.21 33.38
CA ASN A 40 6.61 -16.40 31.93
C ASN A 40 5.46 -15.94 31.02
N GLN A 41 4.58 -15.08 31.48
CA GLN A 41 3.51 -14.51 30.66
C GLN A 41 4.04 -13.36 29.79
N ARG A 42 3.58 -13.30 28.52
CA ARG A 42 3.93 -12.23 27.58
C ARG A 42 3.24 -10.93 27.97
N ARG A 43 4.01 -9.85 28.00
CA ARG A 43 3.53 -8.47 28.15
C ARG A 43 4.11 -7.61 27.03
N ILE A 44 3.25 -6.99 26.26
CA ILE A 44 3.61 -6.16 25.11
C ILE A 44 3.41 -4.69 25.50
N PRO A 45 4.45 -3.82 25.33
CA PRO A 45 4.30 -2.40 25.58
C PRO A 45 3.20 -1.81 24.70
N VAL A 46 2.35 -0.95 25.24
CA VAL A 46 1.28 -0.27 24.50
C VAL A 46 1.84 0.56 23.35
N GLU A 47 2.99 1.22 23.58
CA GLU A 47 3.67 2.03 22.57
C GLU A 47 4.06 1.20 21.32
N ALA A 48 4.46 -0.06 21.48
CA ALA A 48 4.76 -0.95 20.38
C ALA A 48 3.52 -1.24 19.53
N ILE A 49 2.38 -1.44 20.19
CA ILE A 49 1.09 -1.63 19.50
C ILE A 49 0.66 -0.36 18.78
N GLU A 50 0.78 0.80 19.41
CA GLU A 50 0.47 2.10 18.81
C GLU A 50 1.37 2.37 17.61
N THR A 51 2.66 2.05 17.69
CA THR A 51 3.60 2.17 16.57
C THR A 51 3.18 1.29 15.38
N ILE A 52 2.84 0.03 15.63
CA ILE A 52 2.36 -0.88 14.57
C ILE A 52 1.06 -0.37 13.95
N LEU A 53 0.10 0.07 14.77
CA LEU A 53 -1.18 0.61 14.30
C LEU A 53 -0.98 1.91 13.50
N ASN A 54 -0.10 2.79 13.95
CA ASN A 54 0.22 4.02 13.23
C ASN A 54 0.93 3.72 11.90
N THR A 55 1.85 2.76 11.87
CA THR A 55 2.49 2.29 10.63
C THR A 55 1.46 1.69 9.66
N GLN A 56 0.46 0.97 10.18
CA GLN A 56 -0.65 0.45 9.36
C GLN A 56 -1.59 1.57 8.88
N ARG A 57 -1.86 2.56 9.73
CA ARG A 57 -2.68 3.74 9.37
C ARG A 57 -1.99 4.68 8.39
N THR A 58 -0.66 4.73 8.41
CA THR A 58 0.17 5.55 7.50
C THR A 58 0.61 4.81 6.23
N ARG A 59 0.20 3.55 6.04
CA ARG A 59 0.36 2.90 4.74
C ARG A 59 -0.53 3.60 3.74
N HIS A 60 0.10 4.42 2.91
CA HIS A 60 -0.61 5.02 1.78
C HIS A 60 -1.10 3.91 0.84
N ARG A 61 -2.39 3.90 0.60
CA ARG A 61 -3.02 3.01 -0.39
C ARG A 61 -2.64 3.53 -1.76
N CYS A 62 -2.04 2.70 -2.58
CA CYS A 62 -1.61 3.12 -3.90
C CYS A 62 -2.28 2.32 -5.01
N ALA A 63 -2.50 2.96 -6.14
CA ALA A 63 -2.73 2.32 -7.42
C ALA A 63 -1.50 2.43 -8.29
N ILE A 64 -1.10 1.33 -8.91
CA ILE A 64 -0.07 1.30 -9.93
C ILE A 64 -0.75 1.45 -11.28
N TYR A 65 -0.26 2.37 -12.11
CA TYR A 65 -0.73 2.54 -13.47
C TYR A 65 0.42 2.42 -14.45
N ALA A 66 0.40 1.36 -15.23
CA ALA A 66 1.37 1.08 -16.26
C ALA A 66 0.70 1.15 -17.64
N ARG A 67 1.35 1.79 -18.61
CA ARG A 67 0.84 1.94 -19.97
C ARG A 67 1.95 1.85 -21.02
N VAL A 68 1.67 1.11 -22.08
CA VAL A 68 2.48 1.10 -23.29
C VAL A 68 1.61 1.47 -24.51
N SER A 69 2.25 1.98 -25.56
CA SER A 69 1.56 2.36 -26.80
C SER A 69 0.99 1.14 -27.50
N SER A 70 -0.19 1.28 -28.11
CA SER A 70 -0.82 0.24 -28.93
C SER A 70 -0.13 0.01 -30.28
N ALA A 71 0.73 0.94 -30.73
CA ALA A 71 1.24 0.98 -32.09
C ALA A 71 2.36 -0.03 -32.42
N LYS A 72 2.87 -0.81 -31.45
CA LYS A 72 3.98 -1.75 -31.69
C LYS A 72 3.68 -3.13 -31.13
N GLN A 73 3.89 -4.16 -31.94
CA GLN A 73 3.92 -5.56 -31.50
C GLN A 73 5.07 -5.75 -30.48
N GLY A 74 4.88 -6.63 -29.50
CA GLY A 74 5.90 -6.93 -28.49
C GLY A 74 5.94 -6.02 -27.28
N GLN A 75 4.95 -5.16 -27.06
CA GLN A 75 4.89 -4.25 -25.90
C GLN A 75 4.47 -4.93 -24.59
N ALA A 76 3.91 -6.15 -24.65
CA ALA A 76 3.47 -6.88 -23.44
C ALA A 76 4.60 -7.09 -22.43
N GLY A 77 5.80 -7.48 -22.87
CA GLY A 77 6.97 -7.64 -22.00
C GLY A 77 7.46 -6.34 -21.37
N LYS A 78 7.29 -5.20 -22.05
CA LYS A 78 7.62 -3.88 -21.49
C LYS A 78 6.59 -3.48 -20.43
N LEU A 79 5.32 -3.78 -20.66
CA LEU A 79 4.24 -3.51 -19.72
C LEU A 79 4.43 -4.28 -18.42
N VAL A 80 4.77 -5.56 -18.51
CA VAL A 80 5.07 -6.41 -17.34
C VAL A 80 6.24 -5.83 -16.54
N ARG A 81 7.38 -5.54 -17.18
CA ARG A 81 8.55 -4.96 -16.52
C ARG A 81 8.27 -3.60 -15.89
N GLN A 82 7.41 -2.78 -16.51
CA GLN A 82 7.00 -1.50 -15.95
C GLN A 82 6.18 -1.73 -14.67
N SER A 83 5.21 -2.64 -14.68
CA SER A 83 4.42 -2.99 -13.50
C SER A 83 5.29 -3.53 -12.37
N GLU A 84 6.18 -4.48 -12.66
CA GLU A 84 7.10 -5.06 -11.67
C GLU A 84 8.00 -4.02 -11.01
N ARG A 85 8.54 -3.06 -11.78
CA ARG A 85 9.33 -1.95 -11.21
C ARG A 85 8.51 -1.06 -10.29
N LEU A 86 7.28 -0.75 -10.66
CA LEU A 86 6.39 0.07 -9.84
C LEU A 86 5.94 -0.68 -8.57
N GLU A 87 5.73 -1.99 -8.65
CA GLU A 87 5.46 -2.83 -7.49
C GLU A 87 6.66 -2.86 -6.53
N GLN A 88 7.88 -2.94 -7.06
CA GLN A 88 9.08 -2.85 -6.23
C GLN A 88 9.18 -1.50 -5.51
N VAL A 89 8.92 -0.39 -6.20
CA VAL A 89 8.88 0.95 -5.60
C VAL A 89 7.81 1.05 -4.52
N ALA A 90 6.62 0.49 -4.76
CA ALA A 90 5.56 0.45 -3.76
C ALA A 90 5.99 -0.31 -2.51
N PHE A 91 6.63 -1.46 -2.68
CA PHE A 91 7.16 -2.27 -1.59
C PHE A 91 8.23 -1.51 -0.78
N GLU A 92 9.22 -0.92 -1.45
CA GLU A 92 10.29 -0.15 -0.80
C GLU A 92 9.79 1.06 -0.03
N ARG A 93 8.72 1.70 -0.51
CA ARG A 93 8.06 2.83 0.16
C ARG A 93 7.03 2.41 1.22
N GLY A 94 6.79 1.12 1.39
CA GLY A 94 5.81 0.59 2.34
C GLY A 94 4.36 0.92 1.97
N TYR A 95 4.07 1.15 0.69
CA TYR A 95 2.71 1.42 0.21
C TYR A 95 1.89 0.12 0.14
N GLU A 96 0.59 0.25 0.38
CA GLU A 96 -0.38 -0.83 0.16
C GLU A 96 -0.90 -0.76 -1.27
N VAL A 97 -0.57 -1.74 -2.10
CA VAL A 97 -1.07 -1.79 -3.49
C VAL A 97 -2.51 -2.26 -3.51
N VAL A 98 -3.43 -1.34 -3.75
CA VAL A 98 -4.88 -1.60 -3.85
C VAL A 98 -5.26 -2.07 -5.25
N ALA A 99 -4.60 -1.53 -6.27
CA ALA A 99 -4.85 -1.89 -7.66
C ALA A 99 -3.56 -1.80 -8.50
N CYS A 100 -3.38 -2.76 -9.38
CA CYS A 100 -2.40 -2.68 -10.46
C CYS A 100 -3.16 -2.63 -11.79
N ILE A 101 -3.04 -1.52 -12.50
CA ILE A 101 -3.72 -1.27 -13.77
C ILE A 101 -2.66 -1.21 -14.86
N ALA A 102 -2.68 -2.19 -15.74
CA ALA A 102 -1.78 -2.29 -16.87
C ALA A 102 -2.59 -2.28 -18.17
N GLU A 103 -2.32 -1.33 -19.07
CA GLU A 103 -3.05 -1.24 -20.33
C GLU A 103 -2.16 -0.90 -21.53
N GLN A 104 -2.54 -1.45 -22.65
CA GLN A 104 -1.93 -1.14 -23.94
C GLN A 104 -2.87 -0.20 -24.71
N ALA A 105 -2.58 1.08 -24.67
CA ALA A 105 -3.41 2.11 -25.29
C ALA A 105 -2.61 3.36 -25.65
N SER A 106 -3.09 4.13 -26.61
CA SER A 106 -2.55 5.47 -26.90
C SER A 106 -2.81 6.42 -25.72
N GLY A 107 -1.84 7.26 -25.37
CA GLY A 107 -2.02 8.32 -24.37
C GLY A 107 -3.07 9.37 -24.75
N LEU A 108 -3.43 9.44 -26.04
CA LEU A 108 -4.49 10.33 -26.55
C LEU A 108 -5.88 9.68 -26.57
N ASN A 109 -5.99 8.40 -26.25
CA ASN A 109 -7.27 7.70 -26.23
C ASN A 109 -8.00 7.99 -24.91
N GLU A 110 -9.05 8.79 -24.97
CA GLU A 110 -9.89 9.13 -23.83
C GLU A 110 -10.77 7.96 -23.34
N LYS A 111 -10.98 6.93 -24.17
CA LYS A 111 -11.81 5.76 -23.85
C LYS A 111 -11.03 4.61 -23.19
N ARG A 112 -9.89 4.89 -22.55
CA ARG A 112 -9.07 3.90 -21.85
C ARG A 112 -9.77 3.37 -20.61
N LYS A 113 -10.10 2.08 -20.60
CA LYS A 113 -10.79 1.43 -19.47
C LYS A 113 -9.97 1.47 -18.18
N GLY A 114 -8.65 1.28 -18.29
CA GLY A 114 -7.73 1.33 -17.14
C GLY A 114 -7.67 2.73 -16.54
N PHE A 115 -7.57 3.76 -17.37
CA PHE A 115 -7.57 5.15 -16.92
C PHE A 115 -8.89 5.52 -16.21
N TRP A 116 -10.04 5.13 -16.76
CA TRP A 116 -11.31 5.37 -16.09
C TRP A 116 -11.47 4.60 -14.79
N ARG A 117 -10.91 3.39 -14.70
CA ARG A 117 -10.85 2.64 -13.44
C ARG A 117 -10.02 3.39 -12.40
N LEU A 118 -8.87 3.93 -12.78
CA LEU A 118 -8.03 4.75 -11.91
C LEU A 118 -8.77 5.98 -11.40
N LEU A 119 -9.42 6.73 -12.29
CA LEU A 119 -10.21 7.92 -11.90
C LEU A 119 -11.31 7.59 -10.89
N ARG A 120 -12.00 6.45 -11.06
CA ARG A 120 -13.00 6.00 -10.08
C ARG A 120 -12.41 5.69 -8.71
N LEU A 121 -11.23 5.08 -8.65
CA LEU A 121 -10.55 4.81 -7.38
C LEU A 121 -10.18 6.12 -6.66
N ILE A 122 -9.81 7.14 -7.40
CA ILE A 122 -9.50 8.47 -6.86
C ILE A 122 -10.80 9.15 -6.37
N GLU A 123 -11.84 9.18 -7.20
CA GLU A 123 -13.14 9.77 -6.86
C GLU A 123 -13.75 9.12 -5.59
N GLN A 124 -13.59 7.82 -5.45
CA GLN A 124 -14.05 7.05 -4.28
C GLN A 124 -13.14 7.19 -3.06
N GLN A 125 -12.06 7.97 -3.16
CA GLN A 125 -11.02 8.06 -2.11
C GLN A 125 -10.50 6.68 -1.65
N ALA A 126 -10.46 5.72 -2.58
CA ALA A 126 -9.98 4.36 -2.33
C ALA A 126 -8.46 4.25 -2.30
N ILE A 127 -7.76 5.25 -2.83
CA ILE A 127 -6.31 5.34 -2.92
C ILE A 127 -5.82 6.73 -2.52
N ASP A 128 -4.60 6.78 -2.01
CA ASP A 128 -3.94 8.01 -1.55
C ASP A 128 -2.79 8.41 -2.49
N VAL A 129 -2.26 7.45 -3.28
CA VAL A 129 -1.11 7.62 -4.16
C VAL A 129 -1.34 6.88 -5.48
N VAL A 130 -0.91 7.50 -6.56
CA VAL A 130 -0.81 6.85 -7.88
C VAL A 130 0.67 6.73 -8.26
N LEU A 131 1.13 5.51 -8.51
CA LEU A 131 2.48 5.23 -9.00
C LEU A 131 2.47 5.05 -10.51
N ILE A 132 3.26 5.88 -11.18
CA ILE A 132 3.49 5.86 -12.63
C ILE A 132 4.98 5.95 -12.92
N GLU A 133 5.42 5.44 -14.07
CA GLU A 133 6.82 5.55 -14.49
C GLU A 133 7.16 6.98 -14.92
N ASP A 134 6.30 7.59 -15.73
CA ASP A 134 6.40 8.96 -16.22
C ASP A 134 5.00 9.59 -16.33
N PRO A 135 4.87 10.93 -16.17
CA PRO A 135 3.61 11.64 -16.37
C PRO A 135 2.93 11.35 -17.71
N ASP A 136 3.72 11.17 -18.79
CA ASP A 136 3.23 10.81 -20.12
C ASP A 136 2.51 9.44 -20.17
N ARG A 137 2.74 8.57 -19.17
CA ARG A 137 2.01 7.30 -19.05
C ARG A 137 0.57 7.51 -18.61
N LEU A 138 0.34 8.51 -17.78
CA LEU A 138 -1.00 8.84 -17.31
C LEU A 138 -1.78 9.60 -18.39
N VAL A 139 -1.30 10.77 -18.74
CA VAL A 139 -1.87 11.61 -19.81
C VAL A 139 -0.75 12.30 -20.60
N ARG A 140 -0.95 12.50 -21.89
CA ARG A 140 0.02 13.20 -22.74
C ARG A 140 -0.05 14.72 -22.61
N PHE A 141 -1.25 15.24 -22.30
CA PHE A 141 -1.53 16.65 -22.06
C PHE A 141 -2.41 16.80 -20.83
N GLY A 142 -2.27 17.93 -20.13
CA GLY A 142 -3.10 18.24 -18.97
C GLY A 142 -2.70 17.52 -17.68
N PHE A 143 -1.46 17.02 -17.57
CA PHE A 143 -0.97 16.39 -16.34
C PHE A 143 -1.04 17.36 -15.15
N SER A 144 -0.64 18.61 -15.32
CA SER A 144 -0.72 19.65 -14.28
C SER A 144 -2.14 19.85 -13.77
N PHE A 145 -3.15 19.77 -14.64
CA PHE A 145 -4.55 19.84 -14.24
C PHE A 145 -4.97 18.65 -13.37
N LEU A 146 -4.49 17.44 -13.69
CA LEU A 146 -4.73 16.27 -12.86
C LEU A 146 -4.01 16.38 -11.51
N GLU A 147 -2.80 16.91 -11.49
CA GLU A 147 -2.04 17.15 -10.27
C GLU A 147 -2.79 18.09 -9.31
N GLU A 148 -3.38 19.16 -9.81
CA GLU A 148 -4.22 20.07 -9.02
C GLU A 148 -5.51 19.42 -8.52
N CYS A 149 -6.09 18.48 -9.28
CA CYS A 149 -7.30 17.76 -8.85
C CYS A 149 -7.02 16.73 -7.76
N PHE A 150 -5.77 16.29 -7.59
CA PHE A 150 -5.37 15.21 -6.68
C PHE A 150 -4.52 15.72 -5.49
N GLY A 151 -4.20 17.01 -5.47
CA GLY A 151 -3.39 17.68 -4.45
C GLY A 151 -4.04 17.89 -3.09
#